data_dd54baca51b05d6327d8f205b0214464
#
_entry.id   dd54baca51b05d6327d8f205b0214464
#
_cell.length_a   1.000
_cell.length_b   1.000
_cell.length_c   1.000
_cell.angle_alpha   90.00
_cell.angle_beta   90.00
_cell.angle_gamma   90.00
#
_symmetry.space_group_name_H-M   'P 1'
#
loop_
_entity.id
_entity.type
_entity.pdbx_description
1 polymer ?
#
loop_
_entity_poly.entity_id
_entity_poly.type
_entity_poly.pdbx_seq_one_letter_code
_entity_poly.pdbx_strand_id
1 'polypeptide(L)'
;MEVQGIHDTDFIELQLSRPNQYMQDGVFFLTDETFWDKLILTSPTGMAIAFDTAIKTLDDNEPKLKNALPQQIFTKTALEPGVLKSVVDEINKIDPQKFNDHDLIGRVYEYFLQAFSINTDKEEGEFYTPHSIVELIASLIEPFDGTVYDPCCGSGGMFVQAAKFIEAHGGNTKAVNVYGQESEPATYRLAKMNLAIRGISYHLGDRAVSTFSDDQHKELKLSLIHISEPTRPY
;
A
#
# COMPACT_ATOMS: atom_id res chain seq x y z
N MET A 1 6.28 -23.85 2.64
CA MET A 1 6.06 -24.79 3.77
C MET A 1 6.63 -26.18 3.53
N GLU A 2 6.64 -26.69 2.32
CA GLU A 2 7.38 -27.93 1.98
C GLU A 2 8.88 -27.87 2.38
N VAL A 3 9.47 -26.70 2.42
CA VAL A 3 10.88 -26.48 2.79
C VAL A 3 11.17 -26.86 4.25
N GLN A 4 10.18 -26.98 5.12
CA GLN A 4 10.36 -27.32 6.54
C GLN A 4 10.05 -28.78 6.87
N GLY A 5 9.75 -29.63 5.88
CA GLY A 5 9.50 -31.06 6.08
C GLY A 5 8.22 -31.41 6.86
N ILE A 6 7.25 -30.50 6.86
CA ILE A 6 5.95 -30.72 7.49
C ILE A 6 5.06 -31.49 6.49
N HIS A 7 4.81 -32.76 6.76
CA HIS A 7 4.01 -33.65 5.91
C HIS A 7 2.60 -33.92 6.44
N ASP A 8 2.20 -33.32 7.58
CA ASP A 8 0.88 -33.46 8.15
C ASP A 8 -0.05 -32.37 7.60
N THR A 9 -0.98 -32.77 6.75
CA THR A 9 -1.97 -31.89 6.10
C THR A 9 -2.79 -31.12 7.13
N ASP A 10 -3.20 -31.75 8.22
CA ASP A 10 -4.02 -31.10 9.25
C ASP A 10 -3.24 -30.02 10.00
N PHE A 11 -1.93 -30.24 10.21
CA PHE A 11 -1.06 -29.25 10.81
C PHE A 11 -0.80 -28.06 9.87
N ILE A 12 -0.62 -28.33 8.58
CA ILE A 12 -0.46 -27.29 7.54
C ILE A 12 -1.72 -26.44 7.46
N GLU A 13 -2.90 -27.05 7.40
CA GLU A 13 -4.19 -26.34 7.38
C GLU A 13 -4.38 -25.49 8.64
N LEU A 14 -4.03 -26.02 9.81
CA LEU A 14 -4.09 -25.29 11.06
C LEU A 14 -3.15 -24.09 11.08
N GLN A 15 -1.95 -24.19 10.49
CA GLN A 15 -1.01 -23.07 10.37
C GLN A 15 -1.53 -22.03 9.37
N LEU A 16 -2.05 -22.47 8.22
CA LEU A 16 -2.61 -21.61 7.19
C LEU A 16 -3.89 -20.87 7.66
N SER A 17 -4.57 -21.36 8.70
CA SER A 17 -5.74 -20.69 9.27
C SER A 17 -5.41 -19.60 10.30
N ARG A 18 -4.11 -19.38 10.62
CA ARG A 18 -3.68 -18.42 11.65
C ARG A 18 -3.29 -17.07 11.09
N PRO A 19 -4.07 -15.99 11.29
CA PRO A 19 -3.78 -14.65 10.75
C PRO A 19 -2.40 -14.11 11.17
N ASN A 20 -1.99 -14.38 12.42
CA ASN A 20 -0.72 -13.87 12.96
C ASN A 20 0.52 -14.34 12.19
N GLN A 21 0.47 -15.49 11.54
CA GLN A 21 1.61 -15.99 10.77
C GLN A 21 1.80 -15.19 9.47
N TYR A 22 0.71 -14.85 8.81
CA TYR A 22 0.73 -14.00 7.62
C TYR A 22 1.25 -12.59 7.94
N MET A 23 0.86 -12.04 9.09
CA MET A 23 1.34 -10.74 9.56
C MET A 23 2.86 -10.71 9.77
N GLN A 24 3.45 -11.79 10.31
CA GLN A 24 4.91 -11.90 10.51
C GLN A 24 5.67 -11.91 9.18
N ASP A 25 5.10 -12.54 8.16
CA ASP A 25 5.67 -12.59 6.81
C ASP A 25 5.37 -11.34 5.98
N GLY A 26 4.57 -10.42 6.51
CA GLY A 26 4.15 -9.19 5.83
C GLY A 26 3.12 -9.41 4.73
N VAL A 27 2.42 -10.55 4.74
CA VAL A 27 1.39 -10.94 3.77
C VAL A 27 0.00 -10.78 4.40
N PHE A 28 -0.99 -10.40 3.60
CA PHE A 28 -2.37 -10.28 4.06
C PHE A 28 -3.03 -11.63 4.27
N PHE A 29 -3.80 -11.74 5.36
CA PHE A 29 -4.64 -12.90 5.59
C PHE A 29 -5.98 -12.71 4.87
N LEU A 30 -6.23 -13.57 3.89
CA LEU A 30 -7.46 -13.56 3.11
C LEU A 30 -8.47 -14.57 3.64
N THR A 31 -9.72 -14.17 3.72
CA THR A 31 -10.87 -15.04 4.01
C THR A 31 -11.59 -15.43 2.73
N ASP A 32 -12.53 -16.35 2.83
CA ASP A 32 -13.30 -16.85 1.68
C ASP A 32 -13.98 -15.74 0.88
N GLU A 33 -14.47 -14.70 1.56
CA GLU A 33 -15.15 -13.57 0.91
C GLU A 33 -14.18 -12.62 0.19
N THR A 34 -12.87 -12.72 0.47
CA THR A 34 -11.85 -11.84 -0.10
C THR A 34 -11.04 -12.48 -1.21
N PHE A 35 -11.20 -13.79 -1.46
CA PHE A 35 -10.49 -14.45 -2.55
C PHE A 35 -11.00 -13.98 -3.92
N TRP A 36 -10.05 -13.59 -4.77
CA TRP A 36 -10.34 -13.13 -6.14
C TRP A 36 -11.13 -14.15 -6.93
N ASP A 37 -10.75 -15.42 -6.88
CA ASP A 37 -11.41 -16.51 -7.62
C ASP A 37 -12.90 -16.67 -7.25
N LYS A 38 -13.28 -16.31 -6.03
CA LYS A 38 -14.69 -16.31 -5.61
C LYS A 38 -15.42 -15.04 -6.03
N LEU A 39 -14.74 -13.90 -5.94
CA LEU A 39 -15.31 -12.61 -6.34
C LEU A 39 -15.67 -12.56 -7.84
N ILE A 40 -14.80 -13.09 -8.71
CA ILE A 40 -15.04 -13.11 -10.16
C ILE A 40 -16.21 -14.01 -10.58
N LEU A 41 -16.56 -15.01 -9.76
CA LEU A 41 -17.68 -15.91 -10.02
C LEU A 41 -19.03 -15.32 -9.58
N THR A 42 -19.03 -14.18 -8.90
CA THR A 42 -20.24 -13.52 -8.44
C THR A 42 -21.05 -13.01 -9.63
N SER A 43 -22.39 -13.10 -9.55
CA SER A 43 -23.27 -12.58 -10.58
C SER A 43 -23.11 -11.06 -10.75
N PRO A 44 -23.32 -10.51 -11.96
CA PRO A 44 -23.18 -9.08 -12.18
C PRO A 44 -23.97 -8.20 -11.21
N THR A 45 -25.18 -8.61 -10.84
CA THR A 45 -26.05 -7.88 -9.91
C THR A 45 -25.60 -7.94 -8.45
N GLY A 46 -24.86 -8.99 -8.03
CA GLY A 46 -24.33 -9.16 -6.68
C GLY A 46 -22.91 -8.65 -6.51
N MET A 47 -22.24 -8.35 -7.61
CA MET A 47 -20.79 -8.08 -7.62
C MET A 47 -20.40 -6.83 -6.80
N ALA A 48 -21.15 -5.74 -6.91
CA ALA A 48 -20.88 -4.53 -6.12
C ALA A 48 -20.93 -4.79 -4.61
N ILE A 49 -21.92 -5.57 -4.16
CA ILE A 49 -22.05 -5.95 -2.74
C ILE A 49 -20.92 -6.88 -2.32
N ALA A 50 -20.54 -7.84 -3.17
CA ALA A 50 -19.45 -8.77 -2.88
C ALA A 50 -18.11 -8.03 -2.73
N PHE A 51 -17.79 -7.10 -3.62
CA PHE A 51 -16.58 -6.29 -3.54
C PHE A 51 -16.57 -5.37 -2.30
N ASP A 52 -17.69 -4.70 -1.99
CA ASP A 52 -17.78 -3.86 -0.79
C ASP A 52 -17.65 -4.70 0.50
N THR A 53 -18.17 -5.93 0.50
CA THR A 53 -18.01 -6.88 1.62
C THR A 53 -16.56 -7.31 1.77
N ALA A 54 -15.90 -7.68 0.67
CA ALA A 54 -14.50 -8.06 0.67
C ALA A 54 -13.59 -6.93 1.18
N ILE A 55 -13.81 -5.70 0.70
CA ILE A 55 -13.07 -4.51 1.14
C ILE A 55 -13.25 -4.29 2.65
N LYS A 56 -14.49 -4.38 3.13
CA LYS A 56 -14.78 -4.22 4.56
C LYS A 56 -14.10 -5.30 5.40
N THR A 57 -14.14 -6.55 4.95
CA THR A 57 -13.49 -7.67 5.63
C THR A 57 -11.97 -7.48 5.71
N LEU A 58 -11.33 -7.02 4.63
CA LEU A 58 -9.91 -6.69 4.61
C LEU A 58 -9.59 -5.53 5.57
N ASP A 59 -10.37 -4.44 5.54
CA ASP A 59 -10.16 -3.29 6.44
C ASP A 59 -10.32 -3.65 7.92
N ASP A 60 -11.23 -4.57 8.24
CA ASP A 60 -11.47 -5.01 9.60
C ASP A 60 -10.39 -5.99 10.12
N ASN A 61 -9.86 -6.86 9.25
CA ASN A 61 -8.93 -7.93 9.63
C ASN A 61 -7.46 -7.53 9.53
N GLU A 62 -7.12 -6.53 8.70
CA GLU A 62 -5.74 -6.13 8.43
C GLU A 62 -5.40 -4.79 9.10
N PRO A 63 -4.64 -4.79 10.21
CA PRO A 63 -4.29 -3.56 10.93
C PRO A 63 -3.61 -2.50 10.05
N LYS A 64 -2.79 -2.94 9.07
CA LYS A 64 -2.11 -2.04 8.13
C LYS A 64 -3.08 -1.32 7.19
N LEU A 65 -4.22 -1.93 6.88
CA LEU A 65 -5.25 -1.37 6.01
C LEU A 65 -6.36 -0.64 6.77
N LYS A 66 -6.32 -0.67 8.11
CA LYS A 66 -7.39 -0.07 8.94
C LYS A 66 -7.67 1.38 8.56
N ASN A 67 -8.92 1.64 8.16
CA ASN A 67 -9.40 2.94 7.64
C ASN A 67 -8.67 3.41 6.35
N ALA A 68 -7.95 2.53 5.65
CA ALA A 68 -7.31 2.86 4.39
C ALA A 68 -8.24 2.62 3.19
N LEU A 69 -9.11 1.62 3.29
CA LEU A 69 -9.96 1.22 2.19
C LEU A 69 -11.28 2.00 2.18
N PRO A 70 -11.71 2.50 0.99
CA PRO A 70 -12.98 3.20 0.87
C PRO A 70 -14.13 2.24 1.10
N GLN A 71 -15.07 2.62 1.97
CA GLN A 71 -16.21 1.78 2.33
C GLN A 71 -17.42 2.03 1.42
N GLN A 72 -18.05 0.95 0.96
CA GLN A 72 -19.27 0.97 0.13
C GLN A 72 -19.10 1.76 -1.19
N ILE A 73 -17.90 1.73 -1.78
CA ILE A 73 -17.61 2.50 -2.99
C ILE A 73 -18.38 1.98 -4.20
N PHE A 74 -18.48 0.67 -4.36
CA PHE A 74 -19.14 0.06 -5.51
C PHE A 74 -20.66 0.19 -5.47
N THR A 75 -21.27 0.03 -4.29
CA THR A 75 -22.71 0.19 -4.12
C THR A 75 -23.16 1.65 -4.17
N LYS A 76 -22.36 2.58 -3.66
CA LYS A 76 -22.66 4.03 -3.70
C LYS A 76 -22.48 4.64 -5.08
N THR A 77 -21.53 4.15 -5.87
CA THR A 77 -21.28 4.68 -7.22
C THR A 77 -22.38 4.31 -8.21
N ALA A 78 -23.27 3.37 -7.84
CA ALA A 78 -24.41 2.93 -8.65
C ALA A 78 -24.01 2.55 -10.10
N LEU A 79 -22.85 1.88 -10.25
CA LEU A 79 -22.39 1.37 -11.54
C LEU A 79 -23.37 0.34 -12.08
N GLU A 80 -23.63 0.38 -13.38
CA GLU A 80 -24.39 -0.68 -14.02
C GLU A 80 -23.69 -2.03 -13.82
N PRO A 81 -24.41 -3.08 -13.40
CA PRO A 81 -23.82 -4.40 -13.09
C PRO A 81 -22.96 -4.97 -14.22
N GLY A 82 -23.35 -4.74 -15.49
CA GLY A 82 -22.58 -5.19 -16.65
C GLY A 82 -21.25 -4.48 -16.82
N VAL A 83 -21.16 -3.20 -16.47
CA VAL A 83 -19.92 -2.41 -16.55
C VAL A 83 -18.90 -2.91 -15.54
N LEU A 84 -19.30 -3.07 -14.28
CA LEU A 84 -18.40 -3.60 -13.24
C LEU A 84 -17.89 -5.00 -13.59
N LYS A 85 -18.79 -5.89 -14.05
CA LYS A 85 -18.41 -7.23 -14.49
C LYS A 85 -17.39 -7.19 -15.64
N SER A 86 -17.58 -6.35 -16.64
CA SER A 86 -16.66 -6.22 -17.76
C SER A 86 -15.26 -5.77 -17.32
N VAL A 87 -15.18 -4.80 -16.40
CA VAL A 87 -13.91 -4.35 -15.85
C VAL A 87 -13.20 -5.49 -15.10
N VAL A 88 -13.93 -6.22 -14.25
CA VAL A 88 -13.39 -7.35 -13.50
C VAL A 88 -12.90 -8.45 -14.46
N ASP A 89 -13.65 -8.75 -15.52
CA ASP A 89 -13.24 -9.76 -16.51
C ASP A 89 -11.99 -9.34 -17.28
N GLU A 90 -11.82 -8.05 -17.60
CA GLU A 90 -10.59 -7.54 -18.23
C GLU A 90 -9.38 -7.65 -17.27
N ILE A 91 -9.55 -7.26 -16.01
CA ILE A 91 -8.49 -7.41 -15.00
C ILE A 91 -8.11 -8.88 -14.82
N ASN A 92 -9.09 -9.79 -14.83
CA ASN A 92 -8.85 -11.24 -14.66
C ASN A 92 -8.07 -11.87 -15.83
N LYS A 93 -7.98 -11.22 -16.99
CA LYS A 93 -7.13 -11.69 -18.11
C LYS A 93 -5.63 -11.43 -17.86
N ILE A 94 -5.32 -10.54 -16.92
CA ILE A 94 -3.93 -10.24 -16.56
C ILE A 94 -3.41 -11.39 -15.72
N ASP A 95 -2.43 -12.11 -16.26
CA ASP A 95 -1.75 -13.19 -15.57
C ASP A 95 -0.47 -12.64 -14.92
N PRO A 96 -0.43 -12.45 -13.59
CA PRO A 96 0.72 -11.88 -12.91
C PRO A 96 2.00 -12.72 -13.09
N GLN A 97 1.88 -14.03 -13.32
CA GLN A 97 3.01 -14.93 -13.47
C GLN A 97 3.76 -14.72 -14.79
N LYS A 98 3.14 -14.08 -15.79
CA LYS A 98 3.79 -13.74 -17.06
C LYS A 98 4.70 -12.52 -16.96
N PHE A 99 4.58 -11.75 -15.88
CA PHE A 99 5.41 -10.59 -15.66
C PHE A 99 6.49 -10.97 -14.64
N ASN A 100 7.73 -10.91 -15.06
CA ASN A 100 8.89 -11.10 -14.17
C ASN A 100 9.16 -9.80 -13.38
N ASP A 101 8.14 -9.28 -12.72
CA ASP A 101 8.15 -8.01 -12.00
C ASP A 101 7.56 -8.20 -10.61
N HIS A 102 8.39 -8.06 -9.60
CA HIS A 102 8.01 -8.23 -8.20
C HIS A 102 7.06 -7.12 -7.71
N ASP A 103 7.00 -5.95 -8.38
CA ASP A 103 6.13 -4.81 -8.04
C ASP A 103 5.07 -4.51 -9.12
N LEU A 104 4.60 -5.53 -9.84
CA LEU A 104 3.60 -5.32 -10.91
C LEU A 104 2.36 -4.57 -10.40
N ILE A 105 1.78 -5.01 -9.27
CA ILE A 105 0.58 -4.39 -8.70
C ILE A 105 0.86 -2.96 -8.27
N GLY A 106 2.00 -2.69 -7.65
CA GLY A 106 2.41 -1.35 -7.29
C GLY A 106 2.58 -0.42 -8.49
N ARG A 107 3.13 -0.92 -9.61
CA ARG A 107 3.23 -0.14 -10.87
C ARG A 107 1.87 0.15 -11.49
N VAL A 108 0.97 -0.82 -11.48
CA VAL A 108 -0.44 -0.59 -11.92
C VAL A 108 -1.09 0.48 -11.04
N TYR A 109 -0.88 0.42 -9.73
CA TYR A 109 -1.37 1.43 -8.81
C TYR A 109 -0.81 2.82 -9.11
N GLU A 110 0.50 2.96 -9.31
CA GLU A 110 1.14 4.23 -9.71
C GLU A 110 0.62 4.76 -11.05
N TYR A 111 0.40 3.88 -12.02
CA TYR A 111 -0.19 4.26 -13.30
C TYR A 111 -1.58 4.90 -13.12
N PHE A 112 -2.43 4.29 -12.31
CA PHE A 112 -3.75 4.85 -12.02
C PHE A 112 -3.66 6.17 -11.26
N LEU A 113 -2.78 6.29 -10.26
CA LEU A 113 -2.55 7.55 -9.56
C LEU A 113 -2.14 8.66 -10.54
N GLN A 114 -1.20 8.38 -11.44
CA GLN A 114 -0.77 9.32 -12.46
C GLN A 114 -1.91 9.68 -13.43
N ALA A 115 -2.63 8.69 -13.93
CA ALA A 115 -3.74 8.91 -14.86
C ALA A 115 -4.86 9.74 -14.23
N PHE A 116 -5.18 9.52 -12.97
CA PHE A 116 -6.17 10.32 -12.25
C PHE A 116 -5.67 11.73 -11.96
N SER A 117 -4.41 11.92 -11.58
CA SER A 117 -3.86 13.25 -11.31
C SER A 117 -3.85 14.17 -12.52
N ILE A 118 -3.73 13.60 -13.73
CA ILE A 118 -3.76 14.37 -14.99
C ILE A 118 -5.20 14.79 -15.36
N ASN A 119 -6.19 14.00 -14.97
CA ASN A 119 -7.59 14.17 -15.39
C ASN A 119 -8.45 14.92 -14.35
N THR A 120 -7.92 15.19 -13.16
CA THR A 120 -8.60 15.99 -12.14
C THR A 120 -8.26 17.48 -12.29
N ASP A 121 -9.21 18.35 -11.96
CA ASP A 121 -8.98 19.79 -11.91
C ASP A 121 -7.81 20.08 -10.96
N LYS A 122 -7.11 21.18 -11.20
CA LYS A 122 -5.80 21.52 -10.60
C LYS A 122 -5.70 21.40 -9.06
N GLU A 123 -6.83 21.41 -8.34
CA GLU A 123 -6.86 21.31 -6.89
C GLU A 123 -6.76 19.85 -6.38
N GLU A 124 -7.08 18.85 -7.20
CA GLU A 124 -7.06 17.43 -6.81
C GLU A 124 -5.81 16.67 -7.31
N GLY A 125 -5.02 17.26 -8.22
CA GLY A 125 -3.80 16.67 -8.77
C GLY A 125 -2.56 16.78 -7.88
N GLU A 126 -2.67 17.41 -6.71
CA GLU A 126 -1.54 17.72 -5.83
C GLU A 126 -0.93 16.50 -5.11
N PHE A 127 -1.58 15.35 -5.17
CA PHE A 127 -1.14 14.13 -4.47
C PHE A 127 -0.06 13.32 -5.20
N TYR A 128 0.27 13.68 -6.46
CA TYR A 128 1.24 12.92 -7.26
C TYR A 128 2.47 13.75 -7.59
N THR A 129 3.63 13.30 -7.11
CA THR A 129 4.93 13.85 -7.50
C THR A 129 5.52 13.02 -8.64
N PRO A 130 5.96 13.61 -9.75
CA PRO A 130 6.56 12.88 -10.87
C PRO A 130 7.73 11.99 -10.43
N HIS A 131 7.75 10.75 -10.94
CA HIS A 131 8.74 9.74 -10.58
C HIS A 131 10.19 10.23 -10.70
N SER A 132 10.52 10.99 -11.76
CA SER A 132 11.86 11.52 -11.96
C SER A 132 12.33 12.50 -10.86
N ILE A 133 11.40 13.25 -10.28
CA ILE A 133 11.70 14.15 -9.16
C ILE A 133 11.96 13.36 -7.89
N VAL A 134 11.10 12.38 -7.63
CA VAL A 134 11.18 11.52 -6.44
C VAL A 134 12.47 10.68 -6.48
N GLU A 135 12.81 10.14 -7.65
CA GLU A 135 14.05 9.40 -7.88
C GLU A 135 15.30 10.26 -7.68
N LEU A 136 15.28 11.50 -8.19
CA LEU A 136 16.37 12.44 -7.98
C LEU A 136 16.57 12.75 -6.49
N ILE A 137 15.48 13.01 -5.75
CA ILE A 137 15.56 13.31 -4.32
C ILE A 137 16.08 12.09 -3.55
N ALA A 138 15.58 10.89 -3.82
CA ALA A 138 16.06 9.67 -3.18
C ALA A 138 17.55 9.42 -3.46
N SER A 139 18.01 9.68 -4.69
CA SER A 139 19.42 9.56 -5.08
C SER A 139 20.32 10.60 -4.41
N LEU A 140 19.79 11.77 -4.05
CA LEU A 140 20.54 12.81 -3.33
C LEU A 140 20.62 12.54 -1.82
N ILE A 141 19.57 11.94 -1.25
CA ILE A 141 19.48 11.64 0.17
C ILE A 141 20.21 10.34 0.53
N GLU A 142 20.25 9.39 -0.41
CA GLU A 142 20.86 8.05 -0.25
C GLU A 142 20.37 7.33 1.02
N PRO A 143 19.05 7.00 1.12
CA PRO A 143 18.44 6.45 2.33
C PRO A 143 18.77 4.96 2.53
N PHE A 144 19.99 4.61 2.91
CA PHE A 144 20.43 3.22 3.08
C PHE A 144 19.83 2.53 4.31
N ASP A 145 19.67 3.29 5.40
CA ASP A 145 19.09 2.82 6.68
C ASP A 145 18.53 3.98 7.51
N GLY A 146 17.92 3.69 8.66
CA GLY A 146 17.49 4.69 9.63
C GLY A 146 16.03 5.10 9.47
N THR A 147 15.73 6.38 9.60
CA THR A 147 14.37 6.94 9.56
C THR A 147 14.21 7.91 8.41
N VAL A 148 13.19 7.68 7.59
CA VAL A 148 12.74 8.58 6.54
C VAL A 148 11.44 9.21 6.99
N TYR A 149 11.39 10.54 7.01
CA TYR A 149 10.20 11.30 7.37
C TYR A 149 9.80 12.28 6.27
N ASP A 150 8.54 12.22 5.89
CA ASP A 150 7.92 13.16 4.95
C ASP A 150 6.70 13.81 5.60
N PRO A 151 6.75 15.11 5.97
CA PRO A 151 5.67 15.81 6.64
C PRO A 151 4.47 16.13 5.73
N CYS A 152 4.57 15.89 4.44
CA CYS A 152 3.54 16.11 3.42
C CYS A 152 3.61 15.01 2.35
N CYS A 153 3.47 13.76 2.80
CA CYS A 153 3.88 12.58 2.04
C CYS A 153 3.03 12.30 0.78
N GLY A 154 1.94 13.01 0.56
CA GLY A 154 1.08 12.77 -0.58
C GLY A 154 0.61 11.32 -0.62
N SER A 155 0.71 10.69 -1.77
CA SER A 155 0.42 9.27 -1.97
C SER A 155 1.54 8.31 -1.52
N GLY A 156 2.58 8.81 -0.85
CA GLY A 156 3.70 8.02 -0.34
C GLY A 156 4.79 7.68 -1.38
N GLY A 157 4.84 8.41 -2.48
CA GLY A 157 5.79 8.17 -3.58
C GLY A 157 7.26 8.22 -3.14
N MET A 158 7.64 9.15 -2.24
CA MET A 158 8.99 9.24 -1.69
C MET A 158 9.42 7.96 -0.96
N PHE A 159 8.52 7.37 -0.17
CA PHE A 159 8.81 6.15 0.58
C PHE A 159 9.00 4.95 -0.33
N VAL A 160 8.16 4.85 -1.38
CA VAL A 160 8.30 3.81 -2.41
C VAL A 160 9.66 3.91 -3.10
N GLN A 161 10.07 5.12 -3.46
CA GLN A 161 11.35 5.33 -4.12
C GLN A 161 12.54 5.10 -3.18
N ALA A 162 12.43 5.45 -1.90
CA ALA A 162 13.44 5.12 -0.91
C ALA A 162 13.60 3.59 -0.78
N ALA A 163 12.50 2.83 -0.74
CA ALA A 163 12.54 1.36 -0.73
C ALA A 163 13.22 0.81 -1.99
N LYS A 164 12.86 1.28 -3.18
CA LYS A 164 13.49 0.88 -4.46
C LYS A 164 14.99 1.21 -4.49
N PHE A 165 15.39 2.38 -3.97
CA PHE A 165 16.79 2.76 -3.87
C PHE A 165 17.58 1.77 -3.01
N ILE A 166 17.05 1.40 -1.84
CA ILE A 166 17.67 0.44 -0.93
C ILE A 166 17.82 -0.93 -1.59
N GLU A 167 16.76 -1.43 -2.24
CA GLU A 167 16.79 -2.71 -2.96
C GLU A 167 17.82 -2.72 -4.09
N ALA A 168 17.88 -1.65 -4.88
CA ALA A 168 18.83 -1.52 -5.98
C ALA A 168 20.30 -1.54 -5.51
N HIS A 169 20.56 -1.14 -4.27
CA HIS A 169 21.89 -1.15 -3.67
C HIS A 169 22.12 -2.37 -2.77
N GLY A 170 21.28 -3.40 -2.84
CA GLY A 170 21.42 -4.65 -2.07
C GLY A 170 21.16 -4.49 -0.57
N GLY A 171 20.47 -3.42 -0.17
CA GLY A 171 20.08 -3.16 1.21
C GLY A 171 18.84 -3.91 1.65
N ASN A 172 18.49 -3.75 2.92
CA ASN A 172 17.29 -4.34 3.53
C ASN A 172 16.23 -3.26 3.76
N THR A 173 15.14 -3.29 3.02
CA THR A 173 14.04 -2.33 3.19
C THR A 173 13.42 -2.34 4.59
N LYS A 174 13.55 -3.45 5.34
CA LYS A 174 13.11 -3.54 6.74
C LYS A 174 14.01 -2.77 7.72
N ALA A 175 15.18 -2.30 7.27
CA ALA A 175 16.07 -1.47 8.08
C ALA A 175 15.66 0.01 8.12
N VAL A 176 14.70 0.41 7.29
CA VAL A 176 14.20 1.78 7.22
C VAL A 176 12.85 1.90 7.89
N ASN A 177 12.75 2.88 8.80
CA ASN A 177 11.49 3.26 9.44
C ASN A 177 10.87 4.43 8.67
N VAL A 178 9.68 4.23 8.16
CA VAL A 178 8.94 5.23 7.37
C VAL A 178 7.95 5.96 8.25
N TYR A 179 8.09 7.27 8.32
CA TYR A 179 7.16 8.18 9.00
C TYR A 179 6.65 9.22 8.01
N GLY A 180 5.36 9.50 8.07
CA GLY A 180 4.77 10.50 7.18
C GLY A 180 3.53 11.14 7.77
N GLN A 181 3.12 12.22 7.15
CA GLN A 181 1.87 12.88 7.49
C GLN A 181 1.25 13.48 6.22
N GLU A 182 -0.07 13.43 6.13
CA GLU A 182 -0.83 13.96 5.00
C GLU A 182 -2.11 14.63 5.51
N SER A 183 -2.44 15.78 4.95
CA SER A 183 -3.58 16.59 5.39
C SER A 183 -4.89 16.17 4.74
N GLU A 184 -4.85 15.72 3.49
CA GLU A 184 -6.03 15.35 2.72
C GLU A 184 -6.45 13.91 3.01
N PRO A 185 -7.68 13.66 3.52
CA PRO A 185 -8.11 12.31 3.92
C PRO A 185 -8.11 11.29 2.78
N ALA A 186 -8.39 11.71 1.55
CA ALA A 186 -8.38 10.81 0.40
C ALA A 186 -6.94 10.39 0.08
N THR A 187 -6.02 11.34 0.01
CA THR A 187 -4.60 11.14 -0.27
C THR A 187 -3.91 10.33 0.83
N TYR A 188 -4.25 10.58 2.11
CA TYR A 188 -3.79 9.78 3.24
C TYR A 188 -4.15 8.29 3.09
N ARG A 189 -5.40 7.99 2.66
CA ARG A 189 -5.79 6.60 2.37
C ARG A 189 -5.01 6.00 1.21
N LEU A 190 -4.79 6.80 0.13
CA LEU A 190 -3.97 6.37 -1.00
C LEU A 190 -2.54 6.02 -0.56
N ALA A 191 -1.92 6.82 0.30
CA ALA A 191 -0.60 6.53 0.85
C ALA A 191 -0.58 5.21 1.62
N LYS A 192 -1.55 4.98 2.51
CA LYS A 192 -1.68 3.73 3.25
C LYS A 192 -1.78 2.52 2.32
N MET A 193 -2.64 2.60 1.30
CA MET A 193 -2.79 1.54 0.30
C MET A 193 -1.49 1.30 -0.47
N ASN A 194 -0.85 2.37 -0.93
CA ASN A 194 0.39 2.31 -1.71
C ASN A 194 1.51 1.58 -0.96
N LEU A 195 1.70 1.92 0.31
CA LEU A 195 2.73 1.31 1.16
C LEU A 195 2.36 -0.12 1.54
N ALA A 196 1.09 -0.38 1.85
CA ALA A 196 0.61 -1.70 2.24
C ALA A 196 0.76 -2.74 1.12
N ILE A 197 0.40 -2.40 -0.14
CA ILE A 197 0.54 -3.32 -1.30
C ILE A 197 1.99 -3.75 -1.52
N ARG A 198 2.95 -2.91 -1.14
CA ARG A 198 4.39 -3.18 -1.26
C ARG A 198 5.02 -3.79 0.00
N GLY A 199 4.21 -4.03 1.03
CA GLY A 199 4.71 -4.56 2.29
C GLY A 199 5.63 -3.60 3.06
N ILE A 200 5.67 -2.31 2.69
CA ILE A 200 6.45 -1.29 3.38
C ILE A 200 5.79 -0.98 4.72
N SER A 201 6.53 -1.12 5.81
CA SER A 201 6.05 -0.73 7.15
C SER A 201 6.10 0.79 7.30
N TYR A 202 5.04 1.38 7.88
CA TYR A 202 4.89 2.81 7.95
C TYR A 202 4.20 3.30 9.22
N HIS A 203 4.45 4.56 9.55
CA HIS A 203 3.79 5.33 10.61
C HIS A 203 3.31 6.65 10.00
N LEU A 204 2.04 6.73 9.57
CA LEU A 204 1.48 7.93 8.94
C LEU A 204 0.64 8.78 9.90
N GLY A 205 0.77 8.53 11.21
CA GLY A 205 -0.09 9.13 12.23
C GLY A 205 -1.47 8.46 12.30
N ASP A 206 -2.30 8.94 13.22
CA ASP A 206 -3.62 8.33 13.51
C ASP A 206 -4.70 8.78 12.54
N ARG A 207 -4.52 9.95 11.92
CA ARG A 207 -5.50 10.59 11.04
C ARG A 207 -4.85 11.54 10.05
N ALA A 208 -5.58 11.84 8.99
CA ALA A 208 -5.20 12.89 8.06
C ALA A 208 -5.31 14.25 8.75
N VAL A 209 -4.22 15.01 8.79
CA VAL A 209 -4.15 16.37 9.34
C VAL A 209 -2.87 17.06 8.87
N SER A 210 -2.94 18.39 8.72
CA SER A 210 -1.77 19.19 8.37
C SER A 210 -0.72 19.16 9.48
N THR A 211 0.51 18.88 9.15
CA THR A 211 1.68 18.90 10.04
C THR A 211 1.87 20.27 10.70
N PHE A 212 1.48 21.35 10.04
CA PHE A 212 1.55 22.71 10.62
C PHE A 212 0.53 22.92 11.74
N SER A 213 -0.61 22.24 11.71
CA SER A 213 -1.65 22.40 12.74
C SER A 213 -1.54 21.39 13.86
N ASP A 214 -1.14 20.15 13.55
CA ASP A 214 -0.99 19.06 14.51
C ASP A 214 0.08 18.08 14.03
N ASP A 215 1.30 18.29 14.46
CA ASP A 215 2.42 17.39 14.20
C ASP A 215 2.24 16.12 15.07
N GLN A 216 1.96 14.99 14.41
CA GLN A 216 1.75 13.69 15.06
C GLN A 216 3.06 12.94 15.35
N HIS A 217 4.21 13.50 14.93
CA HIS A 217 5.55 12.89 15.05
C HIS A 217 6.54 13.82 15.79
N LYS A 218 6.07 14.54 16.82
CA LYS A 218 6.83 15.55 17.58
C LYS A 218 8.13 15.01 18.22
N GLU A 219 8.18 13.71 18.46
CA GLU A 219 9.37 13.03 19.01
C GLU A 219 10.45 12.82 17.97
N LEU A 220 10.14 12.89 16.67
CA LEU A 220 11.13 12.75 15.61
C LEU A 220 11.95 14.04 15.50
N LYS A 221 13.16 14.00 16.05
CA LYS A 221 14.12 15.10 15.94
C LYS A 221 15.07 14.88 14.77
N LEU A 222 14.52 14.96 13.56
CA LEU A 222 15.28 14.79 12.33
C LEU A 222 15.63 16.15 11.74
N SER A 223 16.82 16.22 11.11
CA SER A 223 17.19 17.34 10.23
C SER A 223 17.54 16.80 8.85
N LEU A 224 17.57 17.65 7.82
CA LEU A 224 18.00 17.26 6.49
C LEU A 224 19.40 16.65 6.46
N ILE A 225 20.25 17.03 7.42
CA ILE A 225 21.59 16.45 7.61
C ILE A 225 21.51 15.05 8.20
N HIS A 226 20.53 14.77 9.08
CA HIS A 226 20.34 13.47 9.73
C HIS A 226 19.56 12.46 8.89
N ILE A 227 18.99 12.87 7.78
CA ILE A 227 18.34 11.95 6.82
C ILE A 227 19.39 11.11 6.10
N SER A 228 20.59 11.66 5.88
CA SER A 228 21.70 11.01 5.17
C SER A 228 22.82 10.50 6.07
N GLU A 229 22.84 10.82 7.35
CA GLU A 229 23.86 10.35 8.28
C GLU A 229 23.27 9.38 9.30
N PRO A 230 23.84 8.16 9.42
CA PRO A 230 23.54 7.32 10.57
C PRO A 230 23.98 8.06 11.83
N THR A 231 23.07 8.25 12.77
CA THR A 231 23.38 8.76 14.10
C THR A 231 24.39 7.81 14.77
N ARG A 232 25.68 8.01 14.54
CA ARG A 232 26.72 7.39 15.38
C ARG A 232 26.68 8.13 16.71
N PRO A 233 26.46 7.45 17.84
CA PRO A 233 26.71 8.06 19.12
C PRO A 233 28.22 8.33 19.21
N TYR A 234 28.58 9.58 19.46
CA TYR A 234 29.94 9.94 19.85
C TYR A 234 30.22 9.36 21.22
#